data_7e1ac78a7f864c636248f7819fd65856
#
_entry.id   7e1ac78a7f864c636248f7819fd65856
#
_cell.length_a   1.000
_cell.length_b   1.000
_cell.length_c   1.000
_cell.angle_alpha   90.00
_cell.angle_beta   90.00
_cell.angle_gamma   90.00
#
_symmetry.space_group_name_H-M   'P 1'
#
loop_
_entity.id
_entity.type
_entity.pdbx_description
1 polymer ?
#
loop_
_entity_poly.entity_id
_entity_poly.type
_entity_poly.pdbx_seq_one_letter_code
_entity_poly.pdbx_strand_id
1 'polypeptide(L)'
;MGKGKKYNPNSREAVFKRLYGVKPDTFEKMKGILQKEYDQLHKTGGSTPKLTVRDKLMATLKYYREYRTMESIGADYGVSKSTICESIRWVENTLAEDKTFQLPDKKVLKEASDGIEYIVVDVTESPINRPKKGQKEYYSGKKAPYHKDAGAYKTENQRNTGCKRVKGQRP
;
A
#
# COMPACT_ATOMS: atom_id res chain seq x y z
N MET A 1 -3.31 -4.29 34.40
CA MET A 1 -2.39 -5.01 33.51
C MET A 1 -3.23 -5.93 32.60
N GLY A 2 -3.53 -5.52 31.38
CA GLY A 2 -4.27 -6.33 30.42
C GLY A 2 -3.37 -7.46 29.91
N LYS A 3 -3.77 -8.71 30.13
CA LYS A 3 -3.10 -9.88 29.53
C LYS A 3 -3.17 -9.76 28.01
N GLY A 4 -2.05 -9.45 27.36
CA GLY A 4 -1.96 -9.44 25.91
C GLY A 4 -2.48 -10.75 25.33
N LYS A 5 -3.45 -10.69 24.40
CA LYS A 5 -3.94 -11.90 23.72
C LYS A 5 -2.75 -12.60 23.07
N LYS A 6 -2.47 -13.85 23.47
CA LYS A 6 -1.44 -14.67 22.82
C LYS A 6 -1.73 -14.74 21.32
N TYR A 7 -0.74 -14.47 20.49
CA TYR A 7 -0.82 -14.60 19.04
C TYR A 7 -1.16 -16.05 18.68
N ASN A 8 -2.30 -16.27 18.02
CA ASN A 8 -2.68 -17.56 17.46
C ASN A 8 -2.63 -17.49 15.93
N PRO A 9 -1.66 -18.15 15.27
CA PRO A 9 -1.49 -18.08 13.81
C PRO A 9 -2.66 -18.69 13.03
N ASN A 10 -3.47 -19.53 13.67
CA ASN A 10 -4.64 -20.19 13.07
C ASN A 10 -5.96 -19.50 13.41
N SER A 11 -5.94 -18.36 14.10
CA SER A 11 -7.16 -17.57 14.28
C SER A 11 -7.70 -17.09 12.95
N ARG A 12 -9.03 -16.93 12.84
CA ARG A 12 -9.67 -16.41 11.61
C ARG A 12 -9.07 -15.06 11.19
N GLU A 13 -8.75 -14.21 12.15
CA GLU A 13 -8.12 -12.92 11.91
C GLU A 13 -6.70 -13.04 11.34
N ALA A 14 -5.88 -13.95 11.91
CA ALA A 14 -4.52 -14.19 11.43
C ALA A 14 -4.51 -14.78 10.02
N VAL A 15 -5.43 -15.72 9.74
CA VAL A 15 -5.60 -16.31 8.41
C VAL A 15 -6.03 -15.24 7.41
N PHE A 16 -7.02 -14.40 7.76
CA PHE A 16 -7.49 -13.33 6.90
C PHE A 16 -6.35 -12.34 6.57
N LYS A 17 -5.61 -11.89 7.59
CA LYS A 17 -4.46 -10.99 7.40
C LYS A 17 -3.37 -11.62 6.51
N ARG A 18 -3.13 -12.93 6.63
CA ARG A 18 -2.16 -13.64 5.80
C ARG A 18 -2.59 -13.66 4.33
N LEU A 19 -3.88 -13.90 4.05
CA LEU A 19 -4.43 -13.98 2.69
C LEU A 19 -4.57 -12.61 2.01
N TYR A 20 -5.03 -11.61 2.75
CA TYR A 20 -5.39 -10.29 2.18
C TYR A 20 -4.42 -9.16 2.56
N GLY A 21 -3.47 -9.40 3.45
CA GLY A 21 -2.48 -8.42 3.89
C GLY A 21 -2.99 -7.41 4.92
N VAL A 22 -4.29 -7.30 5.13
CA VAL A 22 -4.95 -6.33 6.03
C VAL A 22 -5.72 -7.04 7.14
N LYS A 23 -5.96 -6.34 8.26
CA LYS A 23 -6.83 -6.84 9.33
C LYS A 23 -8.31 -6.79 8.89
N PRO A 24 -9.20 -7.65 9.42
CA PRO A 24 -10.63 -7.61 9.12
C PRO A 24 -11.26 -6.23 9.35
N ASP A 25 -10.92 -5.54 10.44
CA ASP A 25 -11.44 -4.19 10.74
C ASP A 25 -11.04 -3.16 9.67
N THR A 26 -9.80 -3.26 9.18
CA THR A 26 -9.32 -2.39 8.09
C THR A 26 -10.05 -2.70 6.79
N PHE A 27 -10.29 -3.99 6.51
CA PHE A 27 -11.06 -4.43 5.35
C PHE A 27 -12.49 -3.88 5.36
N GLU A 28 -13.19 -3.96 6.51
CA GLU A 28 -14.56 -3.43 6.63
C GLU A 28 -14.59 -1.90 6.47
N LYS A 29 -13.58 -1.17 6.97
CA LYS A 29 -13.44 0.27 6.72
C LYS A 29 -13.27 0.59 5.24
N MET A 30 -12.35 -0.11 4.55
CA MET A 30 -12.15 0.03 3.11
C MET A 30 -13.45 -0.25 2.34
N LYS A 31 -14.11 -1.37 2.65
CA LYS A 31 -15.38 -1.75 2.03
C LYS A 31 -16.47 -0.69 2.25
N GLY A 32 -16.57 -0.11 3.45
CA GLY A 32 -17.53 0.95 3.75
C GLY A 32 -17.34 2.21 2.91
N ILE A 33 -16.08 2.62 2.66
CA ILE A 33 -15.74 3.75 1.80
C ILE A 33 -16.10 3.43 0.34
N LEU A 34 -15.69 2.27 -0.15
CA LEU A 34 -15.98 1.82 -1.51
C LEU A 34 -17.48 1.67 -1.76
N GLN A 35 -18.24 1.20 -0.77
CA GLN A 35 -19.70 1.06 -0.89
C GLN A 35 -20.38 2.43 -1.02
N LYS A 36 -19.97 3.42 -0.25
CA LYS A 36 -20.51 4.79 -0.36
C LYS A 36 -20.29 5.38 -1.74
N GLU A 37 -19.08 5.22 -2.29
CA GLU A 37 -18.75 5.70 -3.63
C GLU A 37 -19.55 4.93 -4.70
N TYR A 38 -19.66 3.62 -4.56
CA TYR A 38 -20.46 2.79 -5.45
C TYR A 38 -21.93 3.23 -5.47
N ASP A 39 -22.52 3.47 -4.30
CA ASP A 39 -23.91 3.89 -4.16
C ASP A 39 -24.15 5.29 -4.76
N GLN A 40 -23.14 6.18 -4.68
CA GLN A 40 -23.20 7.50 -5.32
C GLN A 40 -23.21 7.38 -6.85
N LEU A 41 -22.33 6.56 -7.41
CA LEU A 41 -22.24 6.35 -8.86
C LEU A 41 -23.49 5.67 -9.44
N HIS A 42 -24.18 4.87 -8.65
CA HIS A 42 -25.35 4.08 -9.10
C HIS A 42 -26.69 4.63 -8.62
N LYS A 43 -26.75 5.90 -8.18
CA LYS A 43 -28.03 6.54 -7.75
C LYS A 43 -29.12 6.54 -8.82
N THR A 44 -28.74 6.66 -10.07
CA THR A 44 -29.67 6.69 -11.23
C THR A 44 -30.02 5.31 -11.77
N GLY A 45 -29.59 4.24 -11.08
CA GLY A 45 -29.77 2.88 -11.56
C GLY A 45 -28.61 2.42 -12.46
N GLY A 46 -28.74 1.25 -13.06
CA GLY A 46 -27.74 0.65 -13.95
C GLY A 46 -27.78 -0.86 -13.90
N SER A 47 -27.01 -1.52 -14.78
CA SER A 47 -26.87 -2.97 -14.76
C SER A 47 -26.10 -3.44 -13.54
N THR A 48 -26.56 -4.52 -12.90
CA THR A 48 -25.86 -5.14 -11.78
C THR A 48 -24.51 -5.71 -12.24
N PRO A 49 -23.39 -5.23 -11.70
CA PRO A 49 -22.09 -5.74 -12.09
C PRO A 49 -21.88 -7.19 -11.59
N LYS A 50 -21.12 -7.98 -12.34
CA LYS A 50 -20.77 -9.36 -11.94
C LYS A 50 -19.97 -9.43 -10.63
N LEU A 51 -19.17 -8.40 -10.35
CA LEU A 51 -18.37 -8.31 -9.13
C LEU A 51 -19.04 -7.38 -8.13
N THR A 52 -19.28 -7.86 -6.92
CA THR A 52 -19.69 -7.01 -5.80
C THR A 52 -18.54 -6.09 -5.37
N VAL A 53 -18.85 -5.01 -4.62
CA VAL A 53 -17.83 -4.13 -4.04
C VAL A 53 -16.83 -4.93 -3.19
N ARG A 54 -17.33 -5.92 -2.46
CA ARG A 54 -16.49 -6.84 -1.68
C ARG A 54 -15.54 -7.64 -2.57
N ASP A 55 -16.04 -8.20 -3.66
CA ASP A 55 -15.22 -9.00 -4.59
C ASP A 55 -14.14 -8.16 -5.26
N LYS A 56 -14.46 -6.94 -5.68
CA LYS A 56 -13.49 -5.98 -6.23
C LYS A 56 -12.37 -5.69 -5.24
N LEU A 57 -12.71 -5.42 -3.97
CA LEU A 57 -11.72 -5.20 -2.91
C LEU A 57 -10.87 -6.46 -2.64
N MET A 58 -11.51 -7.64 -2.55
CA MET A 58 -10.77 -8.90 -2.33
C MET A 58 -9.83 -9.23 -3.49
N ALA A 59 -10.27 -9.03 -4.74
CA ALA A 59 -9.45 -9.21 -5.93
C ALA A 59 -8.24 -8.26 -5.93
N THR A 60 -8.44 -7.00 -5.57
CA THR A 60 -7.38 -6.00 -5.46
C THR A 60 -6.36 -6.39 -4.38
N LEU A 61 -6.81 -6.77 -3.19
CA LEU A 61 -5.92 -7.18 -2.10
C LEU A 61 -5.13 -8.45 -2.45
N LYS A 62 -5.74 -9.43 -3.12
CA LYS A 62 -5.03 -10.63 -3.62
C LYS A 62 -3.98 -10.27 -4.67
N TYR A 63 -4.29 -9.36 -5.57
CA TYR A 63 -3.35 -8.88 -6.58
C TYR A 63 -2.07 -8.34 -5.95
N TYR A 64 -2.19 -7.46 -4.95
CA TYR A 64 -1.03 -6.89 -4.26
C TYR A 64 -0.35 -7.87 -3.30
N ARG A 65 -1.11 -8.76 -2.67
CA ARG A 65 -0.55 -9.67 -1.66
C ARG A 65 0.19 -10.84 -2.25
N GLU A 66 -0.37 -11.43 -3.31
CA GLU A 66 0.11 -12.70 -3.88
C GLU A 66 0.85 -12.50 -5.21
N TYR A 67 0.85 -11.28 -5.77
CA TYR A 67 1.43 -10.97 -7.09
C TYR A 67 0.88 -11.86 -8.21
N ARG A 68 -0.37 -12.33 -8.08
CA ARG A 68 -1.05 -13.13 -9.11
C ARG A 68 -1.35 -12.27 -10.34
N THR A 69 -1.36 -12.88 -11.52
CA THR A 69 -1.78 -12.18 -12.74
C THR A 69 -3.26 -11.82 -12.67
N MET A 70 -3.63 -10.68 -13.25
CA MET A 70 -5.05 -10.26 -13.35
C MET A 70 -5.90 -11.28 -14.10
N GLU A 71 -5.30 -12.02 -15.02
CA GLU A 71 -5.96 -13.10 -15.77
C GLU A 71 -6.31 -14.28 -14.86
N SER A 72 -5.36 -14.71 -14.01
CA SER A 72 -5.60 -15.75 -13.01
C SER A 72 -6.67 -15.36 -11.99
N ILE A 73 -6.66 -14.08 -11.54
CA ILE A 73 -7.71 -13.57 -10.64
C ILE A 73 -9.06 -13.52 -11.37
N GLY A 74 -9.06 -13.08 -12.65
CA GLY A 74 -10.27 -13.06 -13.48
C GLY A 74 -10.93 -14.44 -13.62
N ALA A 75 -10.12 -15.48 -13.79
CA ALA A 75 -10.60 -16.87 -13.83
C ALA A 75 -11.28 -17.30 -12.51
N ASP A 76 -10.71 -16.92 -11.33
CA ASP A 76 -11.32 -17.23 -10.02
C ASP A 76 -12.73 -16.62 -9.87
N TYR A 77 -12.97 -15.46 -10.47
CA TYR A 77 -14.23 -14.73 -10.37
C TYR A 77 -15.14 -14.87 -11.61
N GLY A 78 -14.72 -15.61 -12.63
CA GLY A 78 -15.47 -15.79 -13.87
C GLY A 78 -15.63 -14.50 -14.68
N VAL A 79 -14.63 -13.60 -14.64
CA VAL A 79 -14.61 -12.31 -15.35
C VAL A 79 -13.33 -12.15 -16.17
N SER A 80 -13.34 -11.19 -17.12
CA SER A 80 -12.18 -10.90 -17.96
C SER A 80 -11.06 -10.19 -17.18
N LYS A 81 -9.83 -10.30 -17.70
CA LYS A 81 -8.68 -9.52 -17.22
C LYS A 81 -8.96 -8.02 -17.18
N SER A 82 -9.66 -7.48 -18.19
CA SER A 82 -10.02 -6.06 -18.27
C SER A 82 -10.91 -5.65 -17.10
N THR A 83 -11.92 -6.47 -16.77
CA THR A 83 -12.80 -6.23 -15.62
C THR A 83 -12.04 -6.20 -14.28
N ILE A 84 -11.06 -7.07 -14.11
CA ILE A 84 -10.19 -7.05 -12.93
C ILE A 84 -9.33 -5.78 -12.91
N CYS A 85 -8.72 -5.41 -14.04
CA CYS A 85 -7.90 -4.20 -14.16
C CYS A 85 -8.70 -2.93 -13.80
N GLU A 86 -9.91 -2.79 -14.34
CA GLU A 86 -10.82 -1.68 -14.04
C GLU A 86 -11.24 -1.68 -12.56
N SER A 87 -11.51 -2.86 -12.00
CA SER A 87 -11.88 -3.00 -10.60
C SER A 87 -10.74 -2.59 -9.66
N ILE A 88 -9.50 -2.99 -9.96
CA ILE A 88 -8.31 -2.59 -9.20
C ILE A 88 -8.14 -1.08 -9.25
N ARG A 89 -8.15 -0.47 -10.44
CA ARG A 89 -8.02 0.99 -10.60
C ARG A 89 -9.10 1.77 -9.86
N TRP A 90 -10.34 1.30 -9.93
CA TRP A 90 -11.43 1.94 -9.21
C TRP A 90 -11.22 1.88 -7.70
N VAL A 91 -10.83 0.73 -7.15
CA VAL A 91 -10.53 0.57 -5.71
C VAL A 91 -9.37 1.45 -5.28
N GLU A 92 -8.29 1.49 -6.07
CA GLU A 92 -7.11 2.33 -5.80
C GLU A 92 -7.47 3.81 -5.75
N ASN A 93 -8.14 4.31 -6.79
CA ASN A 93 -8.50 5.73 -6.89
C ASN A 93 -9.41 6.13 -5.73
N THR A 94 -10.47 5.36 -5.46
CA THR A 94 -11.41 5.66 -4.38
C THR A 94 -10.74 5.68 -3.01
N LEU A 95 -9.87 4.72 -2.72
CA LEU A 95 -9.16 4.68 -1.43
C LEU A 95 -8.06 5.73 -1.32
N ALA A 96 -7.40 6.12 -2.43
CA ALA A 96 -6.39 7.16 -2.43
C ALA A 96 -6.97 8.56 -2.20
N GLU A 97 -8.20 8.80 -2.63
CA GLU A 97 -8.92 10.06 -2.42
C GLU A 97 -9.48 10.19 -0.99
N ASP A 98 -9.71 9.08 -0.29
CA ASP A 98 -10.24 9.11 1.06
C ASP A 98 -9.18 9.50 2.10
N LYS A 99 -9.48 10.51 2.91
CA LYS A 99 -8.60 11.05 3.95
C LYS A 99 -8.12 10.02 4.97
N THR A 100 -8.87 8.93 5.16
CA THR A 100 -8.55 7.87 6.13
C THR A 100 -7.28 7.12 5.73
N PHE A 101 -7.01 7.00 4.41
CA PHE A 101 -5.87 6.28 3.87
C PHE A 101 -4.78 7.19 3.30
N GLN A 102 -5.01 8.50 3.29
CA GLN A 102 -3.98 9.47 2.91
C GLN A 102 -2.84 9.50 3.96
N LEU A 103 -1.63 9.66 3.47
CA LEU A 103 -0.49 9.89 4.36
C LEU A 103 -0.64 11.26 5.04
N PRO A 104 -0.32 11.36 6.35
CA PRO A 104 -0.39 12.63 7.06
C PRO A 104 0.56 13.65 6.42
N ASP A 105 0.12 14.91 6.33
CA ASP A 105 0.93 15.99 5.80
C ASP A 105 2.21 16.20 6.62
N LYS A 106 3.26 16.75 5.99
CA LYS A 106 4.55 17.05 6.64
C LYS A 106 4.42 17.93 7.88
N LYS A 107 3.41 18.81 7.93
CA LYS A 107 3.13 19.66 9.11
C LYS A 107 2.70 18.80 10.31
N VAL A 108 1.75 17.89 10.10
CA VAL A 108 1.26 16.96 11.14
C VAL A 108 2.39 16.06 11.65
N LEU A 109 3.31 15.66 10.77
CA LEU A 109 4.47 14.86 11.16
C LEU A 109 5.49 15.66 11.98
N LYS A 110 5.65 16.96 11.73
CA LYS A 110 6.51 17.84 12.51
C LYS A 110 5.92 18.13 13.91
N GLU A 111 4.62 18.40 13.97
CA GLU A 111 3.91 18.62 15.25
C GLU A 111 3.85 17.36 16.12
N ALA A 112 3.82 16.17 15.50
CA ALA A 112 3.89 14.89 16.21
C ALA A 112 5.32 14.45 16.60
N SER A 113 6.35 15.28 16.34
CA SER A 113 7.76 14.92 16.56
C SER A 113 8.12 14.79 18.06
N ASP A 114 7.40 15.46 18.95
CA ASP A 114 7.69 15.47 20.39
C ASP A 114 7.48 14.12 21.12
N GLY A 115 6.89 13.13 20.45
CA GLY A 115 6.67 11.77 20.95
C GLY A 115 7.36 10.67 20.13
N ILE A 116 8.28 11.01 19.23
CA ILE A 116 8.99 10.03 18.39
C ILE A 116 10.30 9.64 19.08
N GLU A 117 10.37 8.43 19.63
CA GLU A 117 11.61 7.90 20.22
C GLU A 117 12.65 7.51 19.16
N TYR A 118 12.23 6.97 18.03
CA TYR A 118 13.11 6.57 16.93
C TYR A 118 12.39 6.49 15.58
N ILE A 119 13.14 6.68 14.52
CA ILE A 119 12.69 6.56 13.12
C ILE A 119 13.49 5.45 12.47
N VAL A 120 12.80 4.47 11.90
CA VAL A 120 13.44 3.45 11.06
C VAL A 120 13.58 3.99 9.65
N VAL A 121 14.79 4.01 9.14
CA VAL A 121 15.10 4.41 7.76
C VAL A 121 15.50 3.16 6.99
N ASP A 122 14.71 2.81 5.97
CA ASP A 122 15.07 1.78 5.01
C ASP A 122 15.63 2.46 3.75
N VAL A 123 16.78 1.99 3.27
CA VAL A 123 17.48 2.53 2.11
C VAL A 123 17.53 1.47 1.02
N THR A 124 16.84 1.73 -0.08
CA THR A 124 16.88 0.88 -1.26
C THR A 124 17.86 1.44 -2.29
N GLU A 125 18.77 0.61 -2.80
CA GLU A 125 19.69 0.96 -3.87
C GLU A 125 19.11 0.47 -5.21
N SER A 126 18.79 1.41 -6.10
CA SER A 126 18.34 1.08 -7.47
C SER A 126 19.49 1.28 -8.46
N PRO A 127 19.84 0.29 -9.27
CA PRO A 127 20.88 0.44 -10.30
C PRO A 127 20.42 1.46 -11.34
N ILE A 128 21.33 2.35 -11.74
CA ILE A 128 21.09 3.35 -12.78
C ILE A 128 22.10 3.23 -13.90
N ASN A 129 21.73 3.68 -15.09
CA ASN A 129 22.69 3.82 -16.18
C ASN A 129 23.77 4.83 -15.79
N ARG A 130 25.01 4.55 -16.18
CA ARG A 130 26.17 5.39 -15.84
C ARG A 130 25.98 6.82 -16.35
N PRO A 131 25.86 7.83 -15.45
CA PRO A 131 25.69 9.21 -15.87
C PRO A 131 26.93 9.72 -16.60
N LYS A 132 26.73 10.54 -17.64
CA LYS A 132 27.84 11.16 -18.40
C LYS A 132 28.61 12.22 -17.61
N LYS A 133 27.92 12.89 -16.65
CA LYS A 133 28.50 13.94 -15.77
C LYS A 133 28.16 13.64 -14.31
N GLY A 134 28.99 14.10 -13.38
CA GLY A 134 28.73 13.98 -11.94
C GLY A 134 28.81 12.53 -11.40
N GLN A 135 29.55 11.64 -12.04
CA GLN A 135 29.62 10.21 -11.69
C GLN A 135 29.97 9.95 -10.22
N LYS A 136 30.80 10.80 -9.62
CA LYS A 136 31.23 10.67 -8.22
C LYS A 136 30.05 10.78 -7.22
N GLU A 137 28.98 11.51 -7.55
CA GLU A 137 27.80 11.68 -6.69
C GLU A 137 26.95 10.40 -6.59
N TYR A 138 27.05 9.52 -7.58
CA TYR A 138 26.28 8.29 -7.66
C TYR A 138 27.10 7.04 -7.36
N TYR A 139 28.38 7.21 -7.02
CA TYR A 139 29.27 6.08 -6.77
C TYR A 139 29.33 5.75 -5.29
N SER A 140 28.77 4.60 -4.90
CA SER A 140 28.71 4.14 -3.51
C SER A 140 29.84 3.20 -3.09
N GLY A 141 30.95 3.15 -3.88
CA GLY A 141 32.06 2.20 -3.65
C GLY A 141 31.82 0.82 -4.26
N LYS A 142 30.66 0.52 -4.78
CA LYS A 142 30.35 -0.71 -5.55
C LYS A 142 30.66 -0.49 -7.04
N LYS A 143 30.80 -1.58 -7.80
CA LYS A 143 31.20 -1.53 -9.24
C LYS A 143 30.23 -0.80 -10.18
N ALA A 144 29.02 -0.43 -9.73
CA ALA A 144 28.00 0.26 -10.53
C ALA A 144 27.43 1.49 -9.79
N PRO A 145 26.96 2.53 -10.51
CA PRO A 145 26.27 3.65 -9.90
C PRO A 145 24.85 3.26 -9.44
N TYR A 146 24.43 3.77 -8.28
CA TYR A 146 23.13 3.50 -7.66
C TYR A 146 22.41 4.78 -7.30
N HIS A 147 21.08 4.73 -7.36
CA HIS A 147 20.20 5.67 -6.67
C HIS A 147 19.84 5.12 -5.29
N LYS A 148 19.98 5.93 -4.25
CA LYS A 148 19.56 5.57 -2.89
C LYS A 148 18.23 6.26 -2.60
N ASP A 149 17.18 5.47 -2.44
CA ASP A 149 15.89 5.92 -1.97
C ASP A 149 15.74 5.54 -0.48
N ALA A 150 15.61 6.54 0.38
CA ALA A 150 15.44 6.33 1.82
C ALA A 150 13.96 6.51 2.20
N GLY A 151 13.35 5.48 2.75
CA GLY A 151 12.04 5.54 3.38
C GLY A 151 12.17 5.69 4.90
N ALA A 152 11.55 6.70 5.49
CA ALA A 152 11.53 6.89 6.93
C ALA A 152 10.18 6.43 7.52
N TYR A 153 10.21 5.59 8.56
CA TYR A 153 9.03 5.03 9.21
C TYR A 153 8.97 5.45 10.68
N LYS A 154 7.77 5.84 11.13
CA LYS A 154 7.52 6.08 12.56
C LYS A 154 7.06 4.78 13.22
N THR A 155 7.74 4.35 14.27
CA THR A 155 7.54 3.02 14.86
C THR A 155 6.32 2.90 15.76
N GLU A 156 5.90 3.94 16.48
CA GLU A 156 4.71 3.88 17.33
C GLU A 156 3.41 3.57 16.58
N ASN A 157 3.28 4.00 15.31
CA ASN A 157 2.08 3.79 14.50
C ASN A 157 2.33 3.09 13.16
N GLN A 158 3.56 2.59 12.88
CA GLN A 158 3.94 1.95 11.61
C GLN A 158 3.50 2.73 10.36
N ARG A 159 3.52 4.07 10.41
CA ARG A 159 3.15 4.92 9.27
C ARG A 159 4.39 5.27 8.47
N ASN A 160 4.32 5.02 7.19
CA ASN A 160 5.35 5.47 6.25
C ASN A 160 5.30 7.00 6.15
N THR A 161 6.38 7.67 6.51
CA THR A 161 6.48 9.14 6.52
C THR A 161 6.93 9.74 5.19
N GLY A 162 7.10 8.92 4.18
CA GLY A 162 7.44 9.34 2.82
C GLY A 162 8.85 8.93 2.39
N CYS A 163 9.00 8.76 1.10
CA CYS A 163 10.27 8.46 0.46
C CYS A 163 11.04 9.76 0.18
N LYS A 164 12.22 9.94 0.78
CA LYS A 164 13.15 11.01 0.41
C LYS A 164 14.25 10.41 -0.47
N ARG A 165 14.37 10.97 -1.66
CA ARG A 165 15.49 10.69 -2.54
C ARG A 165 16.74 11.40 -1.99
N VAL A 166 17.67 10.66 -1.42
CA VAL A 166 18.93 11.20 -0.91
C VAL A 166 20.00 10.97 -1.97
N LYS A 167 20.57 12.07 -2.51
CA LYS A 167 21.81 11.98 -3.30
C LYS A 167 22.90 11.47 -2.35
N GLY A 168 23.59 10.38 -2.74
CA GLY A 168 24.61 9.77 -1.91
C GLY A 168 25.68 10.77 -1.47
N GLN A 169 25.65 11.18 -0.20
CA GLN A 169 26.77 11.84 0.44
C GLN A 169 27.69 10.76 1.02
N ARG A 170 28.97 10.95 0.82
CA ARG A 170 30.01 10.13 1.46
C ARG A 170 30.15 10.50 2.93
N PRO A 171 30.63 9.56 3.76
CA PRO A 171 31.27 9.93 5.01
C PRO A 171 32.57 10.70 4.76
#